data_02252903008751645ac479717258f257
#
_entry.id   02252903008751645ac479717258f257
#
_cell.length_a   1.000
_cell.length_b   1.000
_cell.length_c   1.000
_cell.angle_alpha   90.00
_cell.angle_beta   90.00
_cell.angle_gamma   90.00
#
_symmetry.space_group_name_H-M   'P 1'
#
loop_
_entity.id
_entity.type
_entity.pdbx_description
1 polymer ?
#
loop_
_entity_poly.entity_id
_entity_poly.type
_entity_poly.pdbx_seq_one_letter_code
_entity_poly.pdbx_strand_id
1 'polypeptide(L)'
;MMNVGIITPGKICPGVNTCINQIALREKHRHSKVWGIVEGWKGLNYGFMEEFLVCDSHSQPGTIIHTSREPLQLKYAKKHVEKFDVLYCIGDRDVQIQAKNLMTLDVHTNIVGVTGFGFQSEVQEIMQYIKKAHVLAHSAHAVVFLEIADKTGELLRYTAMSSPEVDVVITPDCEENYLFDVQHEFAMNGHCVVLVSESVQYNNIIDALGLYTIGTKIIKPGELISVVEPCVSDNIAASRAARQACDHAQEHTNFVCSGGAQIIPYAHFPVNNSLVRI
;
A
#
# COMPACT_ATOMS: atom_id res chain seq x y z
N MET A 1 18.34 6.71 -27.41
CA MET A 1 18.38 6.91 -25.94
C MET A 1 16.93 6.97 -25.49
N MET A 2 16.48 6.05 -24.65
CA MET A 2 15.09 6.01 -24.17
C MET A 2 14.87 7.04 -23.06
N ASN A 3 13.68 7.66 -23.05
CA ASN A 3 13.23 8.48 -21.95
C ASN A 3 12.31 7.64 -21.04
N VAL A 4 12.68 7.51 -19.79
CA VAL A 4 11.98 6.66 -18.81
C VAL A 4 11.46 7.51 -17.67
N GLY A 5 10.16 7.39 -17.37
CA GLY A 5 9.53 8.02 -16.22
C GLY A 5 9.32 7.04 -15.08
N ILE A 6 9.53 7.49 -13.84
CA ILE A 6 9.19 6.75 -12.61
C ILE A 6 8.22 7.60 -11.80
N ILE A 7 7.10 7.00 -11.38
CA ILE A 7 6.07 7.68 -10.60
C ILE A 7 5.60 6.81 -9.43
N THR A 8 5.40 7.43 -8.25
CA THR A 8 4.95 6.77 -7.01
C THR A 8 3.71 7.47 -6.46
N PRO A 9 2.55 7.32 -7.10
CA PRO A 9 1.33 7.95 -6.62
C PRO A 9 0.66 7.18 -5.48
N GLY A 10 -0.28 7.80 -4.80
CA GLY A 10 -1.14 7.14 -3.82
C GLY A 10 -0.51 6.97 -2.44
N LYS A 11 -0.84 5.86 -1.77
CA LYS A 11 -0.35 5.54 -0.43
C LYS A 11 1.15 5.24 -0.45
N ILE A 12 1.86 5.68 0.59
CA ILE A 12 3.25 5.27 0.83
C ILE A 12 3.28 3.75 1.06
N CYS A 13 4.30 3.09 0.52
CA CYS A 13 4.48 1.65 0.63
C CYS A 13 5.94 1.33 1.00
N PRO A 14 6.19 0.54 2.05
CA PRO A 14 7.55 0.11 2.38
C PRO A 14 8.20 -0.63 1.21
N GLY A 15 9.44 -0.24 0.86
CA GLY A 15 10.17 -0.81 -0.29
C GLY A 15 10.06 0.00 -1.60
N VAL A 16 9.26 1.07 -1.63
CA VAL A 16 9.10 1.89 -2.83
C VAL A 16 10.44 2.50 -3.28
N ASN A 17 11.26 2.97 -2.35
CA ASN A 17 12.58 3.54 -2.66
C ASN A 17 13.56 2.48 -3.18
N THR A 18 13.48 1.26 -2.67
CA THR A 18 14.22 0.11 -3.21
C THR A 18 13.85 -0.13 -4.68
N CYS A 19 12.54 -0.11 -4.98
CA CYS A 19 12.02 -0.27 -6.33
C CYS A 19 12.51 0.86 -7.26
N ILE A 20 12.37 2.13 -6.86
CA ILE A 20 12.84 3.30 -7.63
C ILE A 20 14.32 3.17 -7.98
N ASN A 21 15.17 2.90 -6.99
CA ASN A 21 16.62 2.80 -7.20
C ASN A 21 17.00 1.63 -8.11
N GLN A 22 16.34 0.48 -7.98
CA GLN A 22 16.59 -0.68 -8.84
C GLN A 22 16.22 -0.38 -10.32
N ILE A 23 15.09 0.28 -10.55
CA ILE A 23 14.69 0.71 -11.91
C ILE A 23 15.70 1.72 -12.45
N ALA A 24 16.01 2.77 -11.69
CA ALA A 24 16.92 3.81 -12.10
C ALA A 24 18.32 3.28 -12.44
N LEU A 25 18.87 2.40 -11.61
CA LEU A 25 20.16 1.74 -11.86
C LEU A 25 20.14 0.95 -13.17
N ARG A 26 19.13 0.11 -13.40
CA ARG A 26 19.03 -0.72 -14.60
C ARG A 26 18.86 0.10 -15.86
N GLU A 27 17.99 1.11 -15.83
CA GLU A 27 17.76 1.98 -16.96
C GLU A 27 18.99 2.85 -17.28
N LYS A 28 19.71 3.30 -16.25
CA LYS A 28 21.00 3.98 -16.43
C LYS A 28 22.05 3.08 -17.10
N HIS A 29 22.13 1.81 -16.72
CA HIS A 29 23.01 0.85 -17.40
C HIS A 29 22.64 0.60 -18.87
N ARG A 30 21.39 0.83 -19.24
CA ARG A 30 20.90 0.78 -20.63
C ARG A 30 21.07 2.10 -21.37
N HIS A 31 21.72 3.08 -20.75
CA HIS A 31 21.90 4.43 -21.28
C HIS A 31 20.56 5.17 -21.51
N SER A 32 19.50 4.83 -20.76
CA SER A 32 18.24 5.56 -20.73
C SER A 32 18.37 6.84 -19.91
N LYS A 33 17.61 7.89 -20.27
CA LYS A 33 17.44 9.07 -19.46
C LYS A 33 16.27 8.84 -18.50
N VAL A 34 16.51 8.91 -17.19
CA VAL A 34 15.53 8.60 -16.16
C VAL A 34 15.00 9.89 -15.53
N TRP A 35 13.69 9.98 -15.40
CA TRP A 35 12.97 11.08 -14.80
C TRP A 35 12.13 10.61 -13.62
N GLY A 36 12.24 11.30 -12.49
CA GLY A 36 11.31 11.19 -11.38
C GLY A 36 10.13 12.14 -11.59
N ILE A 37 8.90 11.60 -11.55
CA ILE A 37 7.69 12.42 -11.58
C ILE A 37 7.33 12.73 -10.13
N VAL A 38 7.57 13.99 -9.72
CA VAL A 38 7.47 14.43 -8.34
C VAL A 38 6.00 14.61 -7.95
N GLU A 39 5.62 14.22 -6.73
CA GLU A 39 4.24 14.30 -6.20
C GLU A 39 3.22 13.41 -6.94
N GLY A 40 3.64 12.25 -7.45
CA GLY A 40 2.72 11.24 -7.98
C GLY A 40 1.84 11.74 -9.13
N TRP A 41 0.54 11.42 -9.12
CA TRP A 41 -0.37 11.83 -10.20
C TRP A 41 -0.46 13.34 -10.38
N LYS A 42 -0.32 14.12 -9.30
CA LYS A 42 -0.27 15.58 -9.41
C LYS A 42 0.89 16.01 -10.30
N GLY A 43 2.07 15.44 -10.09
CA GLY A 43 3.24 15.71 -10.93
C GLY A 43 3.02 15.33 -12.39
N LEU A 44 2.39 14.19 -12.66
CA LEU A 44 2.07 13.79 -14.02
C LEU A 44 1.03 14.70 -14.67
N ASN A 45 0.00 15.14 -13.92
CA ASN A 45 -1.01 16.06 -14.41
C ASN A 45 -0.42 17.41 -14.82
N TYR A 46 0.50 17.94 -14.04
CA TYR A 46 1.02 19.31 -14.22
C TYR A 46 2.44 19.38 -14.79
N GLY A 47 3.13 18.25 -14.90
CA GLY A 47 4.45 18.15 -15.52
C GLY A 47 5.61 18.45 -14.55
N PHE A 48 5.46 18.13 -13.26
CA PHE A 48 6.55 18.24 -12.29
C PHE A 48 7.48 17.04 -12.44
N MET A 49 8.59 17.25 -13.11
CA MET A 49 9.54 16.18 -13.48
C MET A 49 10.96 16.67 -13.22
N GLU A 50 11.76 15.81 -12.59
CA GLU A 50 13.17 16.08 -12.34
C GLU A 50 14.01 14.94 -12.91
N GLU A 51 15.18 15.24 -13.43
CA GLU A 51 16.12 14.20 -13.87
C GLU A 51 16.58 13.41 -12.64
N PHE A 52 16.35 12.10 -12.66
CA PHE A 52 16.60 11.27 -11.51
C PHE A 52 18.04 10.78 -11.47
N LEU A 53 18.75 11.15 -10.40
CA LEU A 53 20.05 10.62 -10.09
C LEU A 53 19.92 9.52 -9.05
N VAL A 54 20.58 8.39 -9.28
CA VAL A 54 20.61 7.28 -8.32
C VAL A 54 21.18 7.76 -6.98
N CYS A 55 20.50 7.45 -5.89
CA CYS A 55 20.90 7.83 -4.53
C CYS A 55 20.92 6.61 -3.58
N ASP A 56 21.61 6.73 -2.45
CA ASP A 56 21.77 5.66 -1.47
C ASP A 56 20.58 5.52 -0.49
N SER A 57 19.40 6.00 -0.85
CA SER A 57 18.21 5.98 -0.01
C SER A 57 17.30 4.77 -0.20
N HIS A 58 17.82 3.68 -0.76
CA HIS A 58 17.04 2.50 -1.16
C HIS A 58 16.24 1.85 -0.03
N SER A 59 16.73 1.87 1.23
CA SER A 59 16.02 1.28 2.39
C SER A 59 15.26 2.30 3.23
N GLN A 60 15.26 3.57 2.87
CA GLN A 60 14.57 4.60 3.64
C GLN A 60 13.05 4.48 3.49
N PRO A 61 12.29 4.76 4.57
CA PRO A 61 10.83 4.84 4.48
C PRO A 61 10.37 6.04 3.64
N GLY A 62 9.12 6.00 3.20
CA GLY A 62 8.55 7.05 2.36
C GLY A 62 8.92 6.89 0.88
N THR A 63 8.81 7.99 0.12
CA THR A 63 9.22 8.04 -1.28
C THR A 63 10.06 9.27 -1.58
N ILE A 64 11.23 9.04 -2.20
CA ILE A 64 12.21 10.10 -2.52
C ILE A 64 11.75 11.05 -3.64
N ILE A 65 10.74 10.65 -4.43
CA ILE A 65 10.13 11.50 -5.46
C ILE A 65 8.76 12.04 -5.03
N HIS A 66 8.44 11.95 -3.74
CA HIS A 66 7.19 12.39 -3.13
C HIS A 66 5.93 11.73 -3.73
N THR A 67 4.81 11.89 -3.06
CA THR A 67 3.49 11.41 -3.51
C THR A 67 2.41 12.47 -3.26
N SER A 68 1.24 12.26 -3.85
CA SER A 68 0.04 13.05 -3.55
C SER A 68 -1.21 12.18 -3.65
N ARG A 69 -2.29 12.65 -3.04
CA ARG A 69 -3.62 12.01 -3.15
C ARG A 69 -4.45 12.56 -4.31
N GLU A 70 -3.89 13.48 -5.11
CA GLU A 70 -4.59 14.00 -6.28
C GLU A 70 -4.82 12.86 -7.29
N PRO A 71 -6.05 12.70 -7.81
CA PRO A 71 -6.34 11.64 -8.77
C PRO A 71 -5.70 11.93 -10.13
N LEU A 72 -5.46 10.87 -10.89
CA LEU A 72 -5.03 10.97 -12.27
C LEU A 72 -6.10 11.68 -13.13
N GLN A 73 -5.69 12.70 -13.87
CA GLN A 73 -6.52 13.45 -14.79
C GLN A 73 -6.01 13.28 -16.22
N LEU A 74 -6.57 12.32 -16.96
CA LEU A 74 -6.09 11.90 -18.28
C LEU A 74 -5.91 13.07 -19.26
N LYS A 75 -6.83 14.06 -19.22
CA LYS A 75 -6.79 15.25 -20.08
C LYS A 75 -5.49 16.05 -19.92
N TYR A 76 -4.99 16.17 -18.70
CA TYR A 76 -3.76 16.94 -18.42
C TYR A 76 -2.52 16.05 -18.50
N ALA A 77 -2.64 14.81 -18.09
CA ALA A 77 -1.52 13.85 -18.07
C ALA A 77 -1.02 13.49 -19.48
N LYS A 78 -1.90 13.41 -20.49
CA LYS A 78 -1.55 12.95 -21.85
C LYS A 78 -0.26 13.55 -22.38
N LYS A 79 -0.18 14.89 -22.45
CA LYS A 79 0.99 15.63 -22.98
C LYS A 79 2.30 15.38 -22.24
N HIS A 80 2.22 14.85 -21.00
CA HIS A 80 3.38 14.54 -20.17
C HIS A 80 3.78 13.07 -20.29
N VAL A 81 2.80 12.17 -20.42
CA VAL A 81 3.02 10.75 -20.68
C VAL A 81 3.74 10.57 -22.01
N GLU A 82 3.33 11.27 -23.06
CA GLU A 82 3.91 11.22 -24.41
C GLU A 82 5.44 11.52 -24.48
N LYS A 83 6.00 12.09 -23.41
CA LYS A 83 7.44 12.37 -23.32
C LYS A 83 8.28 11.13 -23.02
N PHE A 84 7.65 10.04 -22.60
CA PHE A 84 8.33 8.83 -22.17
C PHE A 84 8.14 7.68 -23.15
N ASP A 85 9.18 6.89 -23.34
CA ASP A 85 9.10 5.61 -24.03
C ASP A 85 8.53 4.54 -23.07
N VAL A 86 8.90 4.63 -21.77
CA VAL A 86 8.39 3.76 -20.70
C VAL A 86 8.04 4.60 -19.49
N LEU A 87 6.88 4.31 -18.87
CA LEU A 87 6.44 4.90 -17.62
C LEU A 87 6.22 3.80 -16.55
N TYR A 88 7.09 3.76 -15.54
CA TYR A 88 6.97 2.85 -14.40
C TYR A 88 6.05 3.45 -13.34
N CYS A 89 4.89 2.82 -13.11
CA CYS A 89 3.90 3.20 -12.11
C CYS A 89 4.03 2.29 -10.89
N ILE A 90 4.67 2.79 -9.82
CA ILE A 90 4.95 2.02 -8.61
C ILE A 90 3.88 2.33 -7.56
N GLY A 91 3.22 1.30 -7.02
CA GLY A 91 2.22 1.46 -5.97
C GLY A 91 1.29 0.27 -5.81
N ASP A 92 0.29 0.46 -4.95
CA ASP A 92 -0.71 -0.53 -4.63
C ASP A 92 -1.70 -0.79 -5.78
N ARG A 93 -2.72 -1.60 -5.49
CA ARG A 93 -3.76 -1.96 -6.46
C ARG A 93 -4.52 -0.74 -6.98
N ASP A 94 -4.83 0.24 -6.13
CA ASP A 94 -5.57 1.44 -6.52
C ASP A 94 -4.76 2.27 -7.54
N VAL A 95 -3.44 2.33 -7.34
CA VAL A 95 -2.50 2.93 -8.29
C VAL A 95 -2.51 2.19 -9.62
N GLN A 96 -2.46 0.85 -9.60
CA GLN A 96 -2.46 0.05 -10.82
C GLN A 96 -3.78 0.19 -11.61
N ILE A 97 -4.92 0.31 -10.92
CA ILE A 97 -6.23 0.58 -11.56
C ILE A 97 -6.22 1.95 -12.26
N GLN A 98 -5.68 2.98 -11.61
CA GLN A 98 -5.56 4.30 -12.23
C GLN A 98 -4.55 4.29 -13.40
N ALA A 99 -3.40 3.62 -13.25
CA ALA A 99 -2.41 3.47 -14.31
C ALA A 99 -2.98 2.76 -15.56
N LYS A 100 -3.88 1.78 -15.37
CA LYS A 100 -4.61 1.13 -16.47
C LYS A 100 -5.38 2.13 -17.34
N ASN A 101 -5.90 3.21 -16.76
CA ASN A 101 -6.61 4.23 -17.51
C ASN A 101 -5.69 5.01 -18.47
N LEU A 102 -4.37 5.07 -18.22
CA LEU A 102 -3.42 5.67 -19.16
C LEU A 102 -3.39 4.95 -20.51
N MET A 103 -3.72 3.65 -20.53
CA MET A 103 -3.81 2.89 -21.79
C MET A 103 -4.94 3.35 -22.71
N THR A 104 -5.93 4.10 -22.19
CA THR A 104 -7.00 4.67 -23.02
C THR A 104 -6.54 5.90 -23.79
N LEU A 105 -5.35 6.41 -23.44
CA LEU A 105 -4.70 7.49 -24.18
C LEU A 105 -4.09 6.92 -25.47
N ASP A 106 -4.28 7.64 -26.56
CA ASP A 106 -3.56 7.34 -27.81
C ASP A 106 -2.14 7.90 -27.71
N VAL A 107 -1.24 7.10 -27.10
CA VAL A 107 0.17 7.43 -26.84
C VAL A 107 1.06 6.20 -27.10
N HIS A 108 2.30 6.43 -27.47
CA HIS A 108 3.27 5.35 -27.74
C HIS A 108 3.93 4.79 -26.45
N THR A 109 3.70 5.42 -25.30
CA THR A 109 4.35 5.11 -24.04
C THR A 109 3.95 3.73 -23.53
N ASN A 110 4.93 2.90 -23.20
CA ASN A 110 4.71 1.63 -22.53
C ASN A 110 4.46 1.87 -21.03
N ILE A 111 3.29 1.48 -20.53
CA ILE A 111 2.89 1.62 -19.12
C ILE A 111 3.23 0.34 -18.37
N VAL A 112 4.12 0.44 -17.39
CA VAL A 112 4.61 -0.70 -16.61
C VAL A 112 4.27 -0.49 -15.14
N GLY A 113 3.37 -1.32 -14.63
CA GLY A 113 3.01 -1.34 -13.22
C GLY A 113 4.01 -2.14 -12.38
N VAL A 114 4.28 -1.68 -11.16
CA VAL A 114 5.11 -2.39 -10.19
C VAL A 114 4.43 -2.38 -8.82
N THR A 115 4.21 -3.58 -8.26
CA THR A 115 3.43 -3.77 -7.03
C THR A 115 3.87 -5.02 -6.26
N GLY A 116 3.17 -5.39 -5.17
CA GLY A 116 3.33 -6.65 -4.46
C GLY A 116 4.51 -6.68 -3.49
N PHE A 117 4.74 -5.60 -2.75
CA PHE A 117 5.69 -5.49 -1.65
C PHE A 117 5.14 -4.53 -0.58
N GLY A 118 5.78 -4.50 0.60
CA GLY A 118 5.40 -3.63 1.73
C GLY A 118 4.47 -4.28 2.76
N PHE A 119 3.77 -5.34 2.39
CA PHE A 119 2.77 -6.01 3.24
C PHE A 119 3.37 -6.55 4.55
N GLN A 120 4.52 -7.23 4.49
CA GLN A 120 5.15 -7.82 5.67
C GLN A 120 5.69 -6.75 6.63
N SER A 121 6.16 -5.64 6.10
CA SER A 121 6.61 -4.49 6.90
C SER A 121 5.43 -3.83 7.63
N GLU A 122 4.29 -3.66 6.94
CA GLU A 122 3.07 -3.15 7.57
C GLU A 122 2.56 -4.09 8.67
N VAL A 123 2.56 -5.41 8.44
CA VAL A 123 2.22 -6.42 9.46
C VAL A 123 3.11 -6.28 10.70
N GLN A 124 4.44 -6.18 10.50
CA GLN A 124 5.38 -6.02 11.60
C GLN A 124 5.12 -4.74 12.42
N GLU A 125 4.78 -3.64 11.75
CA GLU A 125 4.48 -2.38 12.43
C GLU A 125 3.15 -2.47 13.20
N ILE A 126 2.11 -3.04 12.60
CA ILE A 126 0.82 -3.24 13.29
C ILE A 126 1.00 -4.10 14.55
N MET A 127 1.82 -5.12 14.51
CA MET A 127 2.15 -5.93 15.69
C MET A 127 2.74 -5.10 16.85
N GLN A 128 3.50 -4.03 16.56
CA GLN A 128 3.98 -3.13 17.60
C GLN A 128 2.84 -2.31 18.23
N TYR A 129 1.87 -1.89 17.43
CA TYR A 129 0.66 -1.22 17.94
C TYR A 129 -0.23 -2.17 18.74
N ILE A 130 -0.37 -3.44 18.32
CA ILE A 130 -1.12 -4.46 19.06
C ILE A 130 -0.54 -4.65 20.47
N LYS A 131 0.77 -4.83 20.59
CA LYS A 131 1.44 -4.94 21.90
C LYS A 131 1.16 -3.73 22.80
N LYS A 132 1.22 -2.52 22.24
CA LYS A 132 0.92 -1.29 22.98
C LYS A 132 -0.57 -1.22 23.36
N ALA A 133 -1.47 -1.63 22.45
CA ALA A 133 -2.90 -1.70 22.69
C ALA A 133 -3.25 -2.70 23.80
N HIS A 134 -2.61 -3.86 23.79
CA HIS A 134 -2.79 -4.89 24.82
C HIS A 134 -2.36 -4.38 26.21
N VAL A 135 -1.17 -3.79 26.32
CA VAL A 135 -0.71 -3.19 27.59
C VAL A 135 -1.66 -2.11 28.07
N LEU A 136 -2.17 -1.27 27.17
CA LEU A 136 -3.12 -0.21 27.49
C LEU A 136 -4.46 -0.78 27.93
N ALA A 137 -5.00 -1.78 27.23
CA ALA A 137 -6.26 -2.45 27.55
C ALA A 137 -6.20 -3.10 28.94
N HIS A 138 -5.17 -3.87 29.19
CA HIS A 138 -4.93 -4.53 30.47
C HIS A 138 -4.77 -3.52 31.62
N SER A 139 -3.94 -2.48 31.45
CA SER A 139 -3.68 -1.51 32.51
C SER A 139 -4.86 -0.61 32.83
N ALA A 140 -5.73 -0.36 31.86
CA ALA A 140 -6.89 0.53 32.02
C ALA A 140 -8.20 -0.23 32.30
N HIS A 141 -8.21 -1.56 32.33
CA HIS A 141 -9.41 -2.38 32.33
C HIS A 141 -10.43 -1.90 31.29
N ALA A 142 -10.00 -1.89 30.04
CA ALA A 142 -10.75 -1.27 28.95
C ALA A 142 -10.76 -2.13 27.68
N VAL A 143 -11.70 -1.84 26.78
CA VAL A 143 -11.69 -2.31 25.40
C VAL A 143 -10.89 -1.31 24.55
N VAL A 144 -9.86 -1.78 23.83
CA VAL A 144 -9.06 -0.94 22.94
C VAL A 144 -9.35 -1.33 21.49
N PHE A 145 -9.90 -0.40 20.73
CA PHE A 145 -10.09 -0.52 19.29
C PHE A 145 -8.84 0.00 18.59
N LEU A 146 -8.17 -0.87 17.83
CA LEU A 146 -7.07 -0.51 16.96
C LEU A 146 -7.57 -0.50 15.50
N GLU A 147 -7.82 0.70 14.96
CA GLU A 147 -8.34 0.89 13.61
C GLU A 147 -7.19 0.90 12.61
N ILE A 148 -7.25 0.02 11.64
CA ILE A 148 -6.24 -0.15 10.60
C ILE A 148 -6.81 0.29 9.24
N ALA A 149 -6.01 1.03 8.49
CA ALA A 149 -6.32 1.48 7.13
C ALA A 149 -6.23 0.31 6.12
N ASP A 150 -7.16 -0.63 6.23
CA ASP A 150 -7.29 -1.81 5.38
C ASP A 150 -8.75 -2.00 4.94
N LYS A 151 -9.04 -1.69 3.68
CA LYS A 151 -10.38 -1.78 3.10
C LYS A 151 -10.82 -3.22 2.83
N THR A 152 -9.89 -4.15 2.70
CA THR A 152 -10.15 -5.55 2.35
C THR A 152 -10.26 -6.46 3.55
N GLY A 153 -9.68 -6.07 4.68
CA GLY A 153 -9.55 -6.89 5.87
C GLY A 153 -8.47 -7.97 5.78
N GLU A 154 -7.71 -8.04 4.70
CA GLU A 154 -6.66 -9.05 4.51
C GLU A 154 -5.49 -8.81 5.46
N LEU A 155 -5.04 -7.56 5.57
CA LEU A 155 -3.95 -7.16 6.45
C LEU A 155 -4.32 -7.41 7.92
N LEU A 156 -5.59 -7.11 8.30
CA LEU A 156 -6.09 -7.37 9.65
C LEU A 156 -6.07 -8.86 9.98
N ARG A 157 -6.64 -9.70 9.12
CA ARG A 157 -6.69 -11.16 9.34
C ARG A 157 -5.30 -11.75 9.47
N TYR A 158 -4.41 -11.37 8.56
CA TYR A 158 -3.03 -11.87 8.57
C TYR A 158 -2.30 -11.46 9.84
N THR A 159 -2.49 -10.23 10.28
CA THR A 159 -1.87 -9.71 11.52
C THR A 159 -2.44 -10.40 12.75
N ALA A 160 -3.77 -10.58 12.81
CA ALA A 160 -4.43 -11.27 13.92
C ALA A 160 -3.96 -12.74 14.06
N MET A 161 -3.82 -13.44 12.94
CA MET A 161 -3.25 -14.81 12.95
C MET A 161 -1.81 -14.87 13.48
N SER A 162 -1.10 -13.75 13.46
CA SER A 162 0.30 -13.65 13.89
C SER A 162 0.46 -13.17 15.34
N SER A 163 -0.64 -12.76 16.00
CA SER A 163 -0.59 -12.16 17.34
C SER A 163 -1.67 -12.73 18.26
N PRO A 164 -1.28 -13.39 19.37
CA PRO A 164 -2.24 -13.90 20.36
C PRO A 164 -2.85 -12.80 21.24
N GLU A 165 -2.37 -11.55 21.15
CA GLU A 165 -2.89 -10.42 21.91
C GLU A 165 -4.13 -9.76 21.27
N VAL A 166 -4.62 -10.28 20.16
CA VAL A 166 -5.85 -9.82 19.49
C VAL A 166 -7.00 -10.73 19.88
N ASP A 167 -8.01 -10.17 20.50
CA ASP A 167 -9.16 -10.92 20.98
C ASP A 167 -10.28 -10.97 19.93
N VAL A 168 -10.55 -9.84 19.25
CA VAL A 168 -11.63 -9.73 18.25
C VAL A 168 -11.12 -9.04 16.97
N VAL A 169 -11.58 -9.51 15.80
CA VAL A 169 -11.26 -8.91 14.50
C VAL A 169 -12.54 -8.53 13.76
N ILE A 170 -12.67 -7.26 13.42
CA ILE A 170 -13.85 -6.72 12.74
C ILE A 170 -13.47 -6.30 11.31
N THR A 171 -13.93 -7.06 10.32
CA THR A 171 -13.65 -6.86 8.90
C THR A 171 -14.91 -6.48 8.12
N PRO A 172 -14.79 -5.85 6.94
CA PRO A 172 -15.94 -5.34 6.18
C PRO A 172 -16.91 -6.41 5.66
N ASP A 173 -16.45 -7.64 5.54
CA ASP A 173 -17.18 -8.76 4.96
C ASP A 173 -17.82 -9.70 5.98
N CYS A 174 -17.78 -9.34 7.25
CA CYS A 174 -18.41 -10.10 8.33
C CYS A 174 -19.70 -9.44 8.82
N GLU A 175 -20.77 -10.23 8.94
CA GLU A 175 -22.09 -9.80 9.45
C GLU A 175 -22.33 -10.25 10.92
N GLU A 176 -21.29 -10.53 11.67
CA GLU A 176 -21.38 -11.11 13.02
C GLU A 176 -21.76 -10.08 14.09
N ASN A 177 -22.28 -10.60 15.21
CA ASN A 177 -22.62 -9.76 16.36
C ASN A 177 -21.39 -9.49 17.24
N TYR A 178 -20.49 -8.70 16.74
CA TYR A 178 -19.22 -8.35 17.41
C TYR A 178 -19.40 -7.77 18.83
N LEU A 179 -20.54 -7.15 19.12
CA LEU A 179 -20.79 -6.64 20.46
C LEU A 179 -20.77 -7.76 21.51
N PHE A 180 -21.39 -8.90 21.19
CA PHE A 180 -21.38 -10.06 22.07
C PHE A 180 -19.96 -10.59 22.29
N ASP A 181 -19.17 -10.73 21.23
CA ASP A 181 -17.81 -11.24 21.32
C ASP A 181 -16.92 -10.32 22.15
N VAL A 182 -16.98 -9.02 21.91
CA VAL A 182 -16.22 -8.02 22.68
C VAL A 182 -16.63 -8.03 24.16
N GLN A 183 -17.93 -8.15 24.45
CA GLN A 183 -18.42 -8.23 25.85
C GLN A 183 -17.97 -9.53 26.52
N HIS A 184 -18.01 -10.64 25.79
CA HIS A 184 -17.59 -11.95 26.30
C HIS A 184 -16.10 -11.94 26.66
N GLU A 185 -15.24 -11.50 25.72
CA GLU A 185 -13.79 -11.42 25.94
C GLU A 185 -13.45 -10.46 27.10
N PHE A 186 -14.11 -9.31 27.16
CA PHE A 186 -13.93 -8.39 28.28
C PHE A 186 -14.37 -8.99 29.62
N ALA A 187 -15.46 -9.70 29.65
CA ALA A 187 -15.96 -10.35 30.89
C ALA A 187 -15.02 -11.45 31.38
N MET A 188 -14.40 -12.18 30.46
CA MET A 188 -13.46 -13.27 30.78
C MET A 188 -12.09 -12.77 31.22
N ASN A 189 -11.57 -11.73 30.55
CA ASN A 189 -10.17 -11.30 30.68
C ASN A 189 -10.00 -9.97 31.44
N GLY A 190 -11.09 -9.20 31.65
CA GLY A 190 -11.04 -7.85 32.20
C GLY A 190 -10.48 -6.78 31.26
N HIS A 191 -10.17 -7.14 30.02
CA HIS A 191 -9.71 -6.28 28.94
C HIS A 191 -9.99 -6.93 27.58
N CYS A 192 -9.96 -6.15 26.50
CA CYS A 192 -10.13 -6.68 25.16
C CYS A 192 -9.41 -5.80 24.12
N VAL A 193 -8.70 -6.41 23.18
CA VAL A 193 -8.09 -5.75 22.03
C VAL A 193 -8.86 -6.11 20.77
N VAL A 194 -9.43 -5.12 20.14
CA VAL A 194 -10.22 -5.26 18.90
C VAL A 194 -9.45 -4.66 17.73
N LEU A 195 -9.08 -5.49 16.74
CA LEU A 195 -8.64 -5.01 15.45
C LEU A 195 -9.85 -4.68 14.58
N VAL A 196 -9.91 -3.49 14.01
CA VAL A 196 -11.03 -3.06 13.19
C VAL A 196 -10.57 -2.37 11.90
N SER A 197 -11.23 -2.69 10.77
CA SER A 197 -11.01 -2.00 9.49
C SER A 197 -11.58 -0.59 9.53
N GLU A 198 -10.88 0.38 8.94
CA GLU A 198 -11.36 1.75 8.74
C GLU A 198 -12.69 1.83 7.95
N SER A 199 -13.02 0.78 7.18
CA SER A 199 -14.24 0.69 6.37
C SER A 199 -15.48 0.30 7.19
N VAL A 200 -15.29 -0.14 8.44
CA VAL A 200 -16.38 -0.61 9.31
C VAL A 200 -16.83 0.50 10.24
N GLN A 201 -18.15 0.68 10.36
CA GLN A 201 -18.72 1.57 11.37
C GLN A 201 -18.94 0.81 12.68
N TYR A 202 -18.13 1.11 13.69
CA TYR A 202 -18.16 0.45 15.00
C TYR A 202 -18.57 1.36 16.16
N ASN A 203 -19.02 2.59 15.88
CA ASN A 203 -19.47 3.52 16.91
C ASN A 203 -20.64 2.98 17.73
N ASN A 204 -21.57 2.24 17.10
CA ASN A 204 -22.68 1.57 17.78
C ASN A 204 -22.21 0.54 18.81
N ILE A 205 -21.08 -0.12 18.58
CA ILE A 205 -20.47 -1.05 19.55
C ILE A 205 -19.92 -0.26 20.73
N ILE A 206 -19.21 0.84 20.47
CA ILE A 206 -18.67 1.71 21.52
C ILE A 206 -19.78 2.29 22.38
N ASP A 207 -20.85 2.79 21.77
CA ASP A 207 -22.01 3.34 22.47
C ASP A 207 -22.68 2.29 23.35
N ALA A 208 -22.85 1.08 22.83
CA ALA A 208 -23.42 -0.04 23.58
C ALA A 208 -22.53 -0.44 24.76
N LEU A 209 -21.21 -0.52 24.61
CA LEU A 209 -20.27 -0.80 25.69
C LEU A 209 -20.34 0.27 26.77
N GLY A 210 -20.53 1.53 26.38
CA GLY A 210 -20.73 2.65 27.32
C GLY A 210 -21.95 2.48 28.24
N LEU A 211 -23.04 1.86 27.73
CA LEU A 211 -24.23 1.54 28.56
C LEU A 211 -23.92 0.52 29.66
N TYR A 212 -22.91 -0.32 29.48
CA TYR A 212 -22.45 -1.27 30.50
C TYR A 212 -21.26 -0.74 31.32
N THR A 213 -20.99 0.56 31.27
CA THR A 213 -19.86 1.22 31.96
C THR A 213 -18.50 0.66 31.64
N ILE A 214 -18.34 0.01 30.49
CA ILE A 214 -17.07 -0.51 30.01
C ILE A 214 -16.30 0.64 29.35
N GLY A 215 -15.09 0.92 29.85
CA GLY A 215 -14.22 1.94 29.29
C GLY A 215 -13.73 1.54 27.90
N THR A 216 -13.76 2.47 26.95
CA THR A 216 -13.27 2.24 25.59
C THR A 216 -12.15 3.23 25.22
N LYS A 217 -11.22 2.78 24.41
CA LYS A 217 -10.13 3.61 23.82
C LYS A 217 -9.97 3.29 22.35
N ILE A 218 -9.64 4.30 21.56
CA ILE A 218 -9.45 4.14 20.11
C ILE A 218 -8.03 4.56 19.78
N ILE A 219 -7.33 3.71 19.01
CA ILE A 219 -6.01 3.98 18.45
C ILE A 219 -6.14 3.91 16.94
N LYS A 220 -5.75 4.99 16.25
CA LYS A 220 -5.76 5.10 14.79
C LYS A 220 -4.37 5.46 14.28
N PRO A 221 -3.49 4.49 14.00
CA PRO A 221 -2.16 4.78 13.46
C PRO A 221 -2.22 5.46 12.09
N GLY A 222 -3.27 5.19 11.31
CA GLY A 222 -3.45 5.72 9.97
C GLY A 222 -2.28 5.33 9.06
N GLU A 223 -1.71 6.31 8.36
CA GLU A 223 -0.60 6.09 7.43
C GLU A 223 0.74 5.74 8.09
N LEU A 224 0.87 5.90 9.42
CA LEU A 224 2.11 5.61 10.12
C LEU A 224 2.54 4.15 10.00
N ILE A 225 1.60 3.24 9.80
CA ILE A 225 1.91 1.81 9.58
C ILE A 225 2.70 1.56 8.29
N SER A 226 2.62 2.46 7.33
CA SER A 226 3.29 2.34 6.03
C SER A 226 4.56 3.18 5.93
N VAL A 227 4.83 4.05 6.92
CA VAL A 227 6.02 4.92 6.99
C VAL A 227 7.11 4.25 7.83
N VAL A 228 7.50 3.04 7.40
CA VAL A 228 8.51 2.22 8.08
C VAL A 228 9.58 1.75 7.10
N GLU A 229 10.74 1.42 7.63
CA GLU A 229 11.77 0.77 6.84
C GLU A 229 11.25 -0.59 6.32
N PRO A 230 11.48 -0.90 5.04
CA PRO A 230 11.07 -2.19 4.51
C PRO A 230 11.86 -3.33 5.14
N CYS A 231 11.16 -4.36 5.60
CA CYS A 231 11.79 -5.59 6.06
C CYS A 231 12.52 -6.30 4.90
N VAL A 232 13.35 -7.28 5.24
CA VAL A 232 14.18 -8.01 4.26
C VAL A 232 13.33 -8.63 3.15
N SER A 233 12.19 -9.24 3.49
CA SER A 233 11.30 -9.87 2.51
C SER A 233 10.70 -8.85 1.53
N ASP A 234 10.28 -7.69 2.01
CA ASP A 234 9.73 -6.62 1.17
C ASP A 234 10.80 -5.96 0.31
N ASN A 235 12.02 -5.78 0.82
CA ASN A 235 13.15 -5.32 0.01
C ASN A 235 13.47 -6.28 -1.15
N ILE A 236 13.46 -7.59 -0.87
CA ILE A 236 13.67 -8.62 -1.90
C ILE A 236 12.52 -8.59 -2.93
N ALA A 237 11.28 -8.49 -2.46
CA ALA A 237 10.10 -8.44 -3.32
C ALA A 237 10.12 -7.18 -4.22
N ALA A 238 10.40 -6.00 -3.66
CA ALA A 238 10.53 -4.75 -4.40
C ALA A 238 11.66 -4.80 -5.44
N SER A 239 12.83 -5.31 -5.07
CA SER A 239 13.96 -5.49 -5.99
C SER A 239 13.64 -6.45 -7.12
N ARG A 240 12.93 -7.55 -6.84
CA ARG A 240 12.52 -8.55 -7.82
C ARG A 240 11.49 -7.98 -8.80
N ALA A 241 10.45 -7.31 -8.29
CA ALA A 241 9.44 -6.65 -9.11
C ALA A 241 10.06 -5.62 -10.06
N ALA A 242 10.96 -4.77 -9.53
CA ALA A 242 11.68 -3.77 -10.32
C ALA A 242 12.52 -4.39 -11.44
N ARG A 243 13.25 -5.47 -11.14
CA ARG A 243 14.08 -6.19 -12.14
C ARG A 243 13.21 -6.73 -13.26
N GLN A 244 12.15 -7.45 -12.92
CA GLN A 244 11.23 -8.02 -13.90
C GLN A 244 10.58 -6.93 -14.75
N ALA A 245 10.13 -5.83 -14.13
CA ALA A 245 9.57 -4.70 -14.84
C ALA A 245 10.53 -4.16 -15.91
N CYS A 246 11.80 -3.96 -15.55
CA CYS A 246 12.82 -3.51 -16.51
C CYS A 246 13.12 -4.54 -17.58
N ASP A 247 13.22 -5.82 -17.23
CA ASP A 247 13.61 -6.87 -18.21
C ASP A 247 12.50 -7.07 -19.26
N HIS A 248 11.24 -6.97 -18.88
CA HIS A 248 10.10 -7.16 -19.78
C HIS A 248 9.58 -5.87 -20.45
N ALA A 249 9.98 -4.69 -19.98
CA ALA A 249 9.54 -3.42 -20.57
C ALA A 249 9.91 -3.24 -22.03
N GLN A 250 10.92 -3.98 -22.54
CA GLN A 250 11.34 -3.95 -23.94
C GLN A 250 10.62 -5.00 -24.80
N GLU A 251 10.13 -6.08 -24.20
CA GLU A 251 9.52 -7.21 -24.89
C GLU A 251 7.99 -7.15 -24.91
N HIS A 252 7.40 -6.53 -23.87
CA HIS A 252 5.97 -6.46 -23.66
C HIS A 252 5.49 -5.02 -23.52
N THR A 253 4.24 -4.79 -23.87
CA THR A 253 3.58 -3.49 -23.70
C THR A 253 2.49 -3.59 -22.64
N ASN A 254 2.45 -2.60 -21.74
CA ASN A 254 1.36 -2.40 -20.77
C ASN A 254 1.07 -3.61 -19.88
N PHE A 255 1.93 -3.84 -18.91
CA PHE A 255 1.81 -4.94 -17.94
C PHE A 255 2.11 -4.49 -16.50
N VAL A 256 1.78 -5.37 -15.53
CA VAL A 256 2.09 -5.20 -14.11
C VAL A 256 3.02 -6.31 -13.67
N CYS A 257 4.10 -5.95 -12.97
CA CYS A 257 4.97 -6.87 -12.26
C CYS A 257 4.68 -6.86 -10.77
N SER A 258 4.61 -8.03 -10.15
CA SER A 258 4.46 -8.22 -8.72
C SER A 258 5.74 -8.78 -8.08
N GLY A 259 5.99 -8.42 -6.82
CA GLY A 259 7.09 -8.98 -6.01
C GLY A 259 7.06 -10.51 -5.88
N GLY A 260 5.90 -11.14 -6.09
CA GLY A 260 5.71 -12.58 -6.19
C GLY A 260 6.13 -13.22 -7.52
N ALA A 261 6.85 -12.50 -8.38
CA ALA A 261 7.34 -12.96 -9.69
C ALA A 261 6.24 -13.18 -10.75
N GLN A 262 5.11 -12.49 -10.63
CA GLN A 262 4.03 -12.55 -11.61
C GLN A 262 4.09 -11.36 -12.56
N ILE A 263 3.84 -11.62 -13.84
CA ILE A 263 3.68 -10.61 -14.89
C ILE A 263 2.26 -10.74 -15.43
N ILE A 264 1.48 -9.68 -15.28
CA ILE A 264 0.06 -9.65 -15.65
C ILE A 264 -0.13 -8.54 -16.68
N PRO A 265 -0.56 -8.85 -17.92
CA PRO A 265 -0.94 -7.80 -18.86
C PRO A 265 -2.02 -6.90 -18.26
N TYR A 266 -1.92 -5.59 -18.41
CA TYR A 266 -2.94 -4.66 -17.86
C TYR A 266 -4.34 -4.95 -18.37
N ALA A 267 -4.48 -5.51 -19.57
CA ALA A 267 -5.78 -5.95 -20.10
C ALA A 267 -6.49 -6.93 -19.15
N HIS A 268 -5.72 -7.82 -18.51
CA HIS A 268 -6.21 -8.85 -17.60
C HIS A 268 -6.08 -8.46 -16.11
N PHE A 269 -5.55 -7.27 -15.80
CA PHE A 269 -5.43 -6.83 -14.41
C PHE A 269 -6.83 -6.58 -13.83
N PRO A 270 -7.19 -7.23 -12.70
CA PRO A 270 -8.54 -7.21 -12.17
C PRO A 270 -8.91 -5.84 -11.59
N VAL A 271 -10.02 -5.27 -12.06
CA VAL A 271 -10.55 -3.98 -11.59
C VAL A 271 -11.51 -4.18 -10.40
N ASN A 272 -12.21 -5.32 -10.36
CA ASN A 272 -13.16 -5.64 -9.29
C ASN A 272 -12.49 -6.32 -8.11
N ASN A 273 -13.07 -6.19 -6.90
CA ASN A 273 -12.61 -6.79 -5.63
C ASN A 273 -12.65 -8.34 -5.59
N SER A 274 -12.91 -9.04 -6.70
CA SER A 274 -12.77 -10.47 -6.76
C SER A 274 -11.29 -10.84 -6.55
N LEU A 275 -11.03 -11.39 -5.39
CA LEU A 275 -9.76 -11.91 -4.90
C LEU A 275 -8.96 -12.61 -6.01
N VAL A 276 -7.96 -11.95 -6.54
CA VAL A 276 -6.80 -12.69 -7.05
C VAL A 276 -5.98 -13.03 -5.82
N ARG A 277 -6.10 -14.26 -5.37
CA ARG A 277 -5.12 -14.84 -4.42
C ARG A 277 -3.77 -14.76 -5.13
N ILE A 278 -2.95 -13.82 -4.70
CA ILE A 278 -1.54 -13.72 -5.10
C ILE A 278 -0.72 -14.59 -4.16
#